data_bae4db65d5ef71dfb6088517020d3273
#
_entry.id   bae4db65d5ef71dfb6088517020d3273
#
_cell.length_a   1.000
_cell.length_b   1.000
_cell.length_c   1.000
_cell.angle_alpha   90.00
_cell.angle_beta   90.00
_cell.angle_gamma   90.00
#
_symmetry.space_group_name_H-M   'P 1'
#
loop_
_entity.id
_entity.type
_entity.pdbx_description
1 polymer ?
#
loop_
_entity_poly.entity_id
_entity_poly.type
_entity_poly.pdbx_seq_one_letter_code
_entity_poly.pdbx_strand_id
1 'polypeptide(L)'
;MKIYKKIAGVTIACSLSVLLLSGCTKGNKATQTTVYIDRNGKITEAIVEDWDQKYYDEHDLKSQIDNEIKQYEDENKDSSVKLNKFKVENKKIKVNLTYDSASTYSEFNNITAFCGTILKAQEEGFSFDGKFNSTNDKPSVTIEELDGSEEYSVYILSEKEKVNTEFKILYASENVKVSDNKKTAVISDEDENSLAYLIYKK
;
A
#
# COMPACT_ATOMS: atom_id res chain seq x y z
N MET A 1 -13.69 -7.94 -5.61
CA MET A 1 -13.26 -7.84 -7.06
C MET A 1 -12.50 -6.53 -7.21
N LYS A 2 -11.23 -6.57 -7.62
CA LYS A 2 -10.37 -5.36 -7.62
C LYS A 2 -10.96 -4.27 -8.50
N ILE A 3 -11.20 -3.09 -7.95
CA ILE A 3 -11.70 -1.90 -8.69
C ILE A 3 -10.83 -1.63 -9.93
N TYR A 4 -9.52 -1.81 -9.84
CA TYR A 4 -8.57 -1.60 -10.94
C TYR A 4 -8.52 -2.71 -12.00
N LYS A 5 -9.01 -3.94 -11.75
CA LYS A 5 -9.10 -4.94 -12.81
C LYS A 5 -10.07 -4.55 -13.93
N LYS A 6 -10.95 -3.58 -13.69
CA LYS A 6 -11.88 -3.06 -14.71
C LYS A 6 -11.33 -1.85 -15.49
N ILE A 7 -10.25 -1.23 -14.99
CA ILE A 7 -9.56 -0.12 -15.64
C ILE A 7 -8.31 -0.62 -16.39
N ALA A 8 -7.99 -1.91 -16.29
CA ALA A 8 -6.74 -2.50 -16.69
C ALA A 8 -6.44 -2.44 -18.20
N GLY A 9 -5.27 -1.99 -18.51
CA GLY A 9 -4.64 -2.10 -19.81
C GLY A 9 -3.56 -1.06 -20.08
N VAL A 10 -2.68 -0.73 -19.13
CA VAL A 10 -1.48 0.07 -19.47
C VAL A 10 -0.30 -0.29 -18.57
N THR A 11 0.79 -0.65 -19.21
CA THR A 11 2.13 -0.82 -18.66
C THR A 11 2.69 0.53 -18.19
N ILE A 12 3.10 0.61 -16.92
CA ILE A 12 3.62 1.83 -16.30
C ILE A 12 5.13 1.92 -16.52
N ALA A 13 5.57 2.98 -17.20
CA ALA A 13 6.97 3.39 -17.21
C ALA A 13 7.22 4.35 -16.04
N CYS A 14 8.03 3.93 -15.07
CA CYS A 14 8.40 4.71 -13.89
C CYS A 14 9.28 5.92 -14.24
N SER A 15 8.78 7.12 -13.99
CA SER A 15 9.62 8.33 -13.87
C SER A 15 9.62 8.83 -12.43
N LEU A 16 10.80 8.86 -11.83
CA LEU A 16 11.08 9.25 -10.45
C LEU A 16 11.01 10.78 -10.31
N SER A 17 9.97 11.31 -9.70
CA SER A 17 9.95 12.70 -9.23
C SER A 17 9.54 12.77 -7.76
N VAL A 18 10.49 13.23 -6.93
CA VAL A 18 10.32 13.40 -5.49
C VAL A 18 9.67 14.75 -5.22
N LEU A 19 8.50 14.75 -4.60
CA LEU A 19 7.91 15.96 -4.00
C LEU A 19 7.50 15.67 -2.55
N LEU A 20 8.21 16.35 -1.63
CA LEU A 20 7.90 16.38 -0.20
C LEU A 20 6.67 17.28 0.02
N LEU A 21 5.60 16.76 0.59
CA LEU A 21 4.51 17.57 1.12
C LEU A 21 3.95 16.96 2.41
N SER A 22 4.18 17.71 3.49
CA SER A 22 3.56 17.47 4.80
C SER A 22 2.13 18.01 4.82
N GLY A 23 1.20 17.30 5.45
CA GLY A 23 -0.04 17.86 5.98
C GLY A 23 -1.34 17.48 5.29
N CYS A 24 -2.20 16.84 6.03
CA CYS A 24 -3.67 16.84 6.02
C CYS A 24 -4.49 16.54 4.75
N THR A 25 -3.96 15.86 3.76
CA THR A 25 -4.74 15.18 2.72
C THR A 25 -3.88 14.12 2.04
N LYS A 26 -3.58 13.05 2.78
CA LYS A 26 -2.83 11.91 2.24
C LYS A 26 -3.48 11.46 0.94
N GLY A 27 -2.70 11.35 -0.12
CA GLY A 27 -3.16 10.90 -1.44
C GLY A 27 -3.76 11.96 -2.37
N ASN A 28 -4.22 13.12 -1.90
CA ASN A 28 -4.86 14.13 -2.78
C ASN A 28 -3.94 14.71 -3.87
N LYS A 29 -2.63 14.64 -3.67
CA LYS A 29 -1.60 15.12 -4.60
C LYS A 29 -0.85 13.98 -5.29
N ALA A 30 -1.28 12.74 -5.14
CA ALA A 30 -0.67 11.61 -5.81
C ALA A 30 -0.71 11.81 -7.33
N THR A 31 0.41 11.49 -7.98
CA THR A 31 0.57 11.51 -9.45
C THR A 31 0.61 10.11 -10.04
N GLN A 32 0.73 9.10 -9.20
CA GLN A 32 0.67 7.66 -9.48
C GLN A 32 0.00 6.96 -8.32
N THR A 33 -0.50 5.76 -8.54
CA THR A 33 -1.10 4.93 -7.48
C THR A 33 -0.10 4.75 -6.35
N THR A 34 -0.56 5.02 -5.12
CA THR A 34 0.30 5.09 -3.93
C THR A 34 -0.49 4.69 -2.69
N VAL A 35 0.09 3.82 -1.90
CA VAL A 35 -0.41 3.41 -0.58
C VAL A 35 0.25 4.26 0.51
N TYR A 36 -0.53 4.80 1.41
CA TYR A 36 -0.07 5.58 2.58
C TYR A 36 -0.43 4.82 3.85
N ILE A 37 0.56 4.58 4.70
CA ILE A 37 0.41 3.85 5.96
C ILE A 37 0.70 4.81 7.11
N ASP A 38 -0.24 4.97 8.03
CA ASP A 38 -0.02 5.77 9.22
C ASP A 38 0.55 4.94 10.38
N ARG A 39 0.83 5.62 11.51
CA ARG A 39 1.42 4.98 12.70
C ARG A 39 0.48 3.99 13.39
N ASN A 40 -0.81 4.07 13.13
CA ASN A 40 -1.82 3.20 13.72
C ASN A 40 -2.15 2.00 12.82
N GLY A 41 -1.51 1.89 11.63
CA GLY A 41 -1.79 0.84 10.65
C GLY A 41 -2.99 1.14 9.75
N LYS A 42 -3.56 2.35 9.85
CA LYS A 42 -4.59 2.82 8.93
C LYS A 42 -3.99 3.06 7.56
N ILE A 43 -4.70 2.65 6.52
CA ILE A 43 -4.22 2.72 5.14
C ILE A 43 -5.06 3.72 4.36
N THR A 44 -4.39 4.52 3.54
CA THR A 44 -5.02 5.34 2.52
C THR A 44 -4.41 5.00 1.18
N GLU A 45 -5.22 4.53 0.26
CA GLU A 45 -4.84 4.25 -1.11
C GLU A 45 -5.27 5.40 -2.01
N ALA A 46 -4.33 5.95 -2.76
CA ALA A 46 -4.60 6.93 -3.80
C ALA A 46 -4.40 6.26 -5.16
N ILE A 47 -5.46 5.91 -5.82
CA ILE A 47 -5.48 5.31 -7.14
C ILE A 47 -5.42 6.44 -8.18
N VAL A 48 -4.47 6.35 -9.12
CA VAL A 48 -4.30 7.29 -10.22
C VAL A 48 -4.13 6.50 -11.51
N GLU A 49 -5.15 6.51 -12.35
CA GLU A 49 -5.20 5.72 -13.59
C GLU A 49 -5.55 6.60 -14.80
N ASP A 50 -5.24 6.10 -16.00
CA ASP A 50 -5.64 6.75 -17.23
C ASP A 50 -7.16 6.65 -17.45
N TRP A 51 -7.77 7.75 -17.87
CA TRP A 51 -9.19 7.90 -18.16
C TRP A 51 -9.36 8.40 -19.59
N ASP A 52 -9.01 7.56 -20.55
CA ASP A 52 -8.92 7.97 -21.96
C ASP A 52 -9.89 7.24 -22.90
N GLN A 53 -10.63 6.26 -22.37
CA GLN A 53 -11.57 5.47 -23.15
C GLN A 53 -12.94 6.15 -23.24
N LYS A 54 -13.52 6.17 -24.45
CA LYS A 54 -14.82 6.84 -24.71
C LYS A 54 -16.02 6.17 -24.03
N TYR A 55 -15.89 4.92 -23.62
CA TYR A 55 -16.94 4.14 -22.96
C TYR A 55 -16.86 4.20 -21.42
N TYR A 56 -15.91 4.96 -20.86
CA TYR A 56 -15.84 5.18 -19.43
C TYR A 56 -16.91 6.18 -18.99
N ASP A 57 -17.71 5.82 -17.99
CA ASP A 57 -18.71 6.65 -17.35
C ASP A 57 -18.32 6.91 -15.87
N GLU A 58 -18.20 8.19 -15.52
CA GLU A 58 -17.80 8.62 -14.17
C GLU A 58 -18.86 8.27 -13.12
N HIS A 59 -20.15 8.45 -13.49
CA HIS A 59 -21.26 8.21 -12.58
C HIS A 59 -21.40 6.70 -12.29
N ASP A 60 -21.29 5.87 -13.31
CA ASP A 60 -21.38 4.43 -13.18
C ASP A 60 -20.23 3.89 -12.31
N LEU A 61 -18.99 4.33 -12.55
CA LEU A 61 -17.85 3.90 -11.76
C LEU A 61 -17.98 4.35 -10.30
N LYS A 62 -18.39 5.62 -10.07
CA LYS A 62 -18.58 6.12 -8.71
C LYS A 62 -19.67 5.33 -7.97
N SER A 63 -20.80 5.08 -8.64
CA SER A 63 -21.90 4.28 -8.08
C SER A 63 -21.46 2.85 -7.74
N GLN A 64 -20.62 2.26 -8.59
CA GLN A 64 -20.07 0.93 -8.33
C GLN A 64 -19.17 0.94 -7.09
N ILE A 65 -18.26 1.91 -6.94
CA ILE A 65 -17.40 2.05 -5.74
C ILE A 65 -18.26 2.21 -4.49
N ASP A 66 -19.25 3.09 -4.51
CA ASP A 66 -20.14 3.34 -3.37
C ASP A 66 -20.91 2.05 -2.98
N ASN A 67 -21.35 1.26 -3.97
CA ASN A 67 -22.04 -0.01 -3.73
C ASN A 67 -21.10 -1.10 -3.18
N GLU A 68 -19.88 -1.20 -3.69
CA GLU A 68 -18.88 -2.17 -3.19
C GLU A 68 -18.49 -1.86 -1.74
N ILE A 69 -18.31 -0.57 -1.39
CA ILE A 69 -18.06 -0.13 -0.01
C ILE A 69 -19.24 -0.53 0.88
N LYS A 70 -20.45 -0.18 0.48
CA LYS A 70 -21.65 -0.49 1.26
C LYS A 70 -21.82 -1.99 1.47
N GLN A 71 -21.68 -2.79 0.43
CA GLN A 71 -21.77 -4.26 0.53
C GLN A 71 -20.73 -4.81 1.50
N TYR A 72 -19.47 -4.37 1.39
CA TYR A 72 -18.40 -4.80 2.27
C TYR A 72 -18.68 -4.45 3.74
N GLU A 73 -19.09 -3.20 4.04
CA GLU A 73 -19.43 -2.77 5.40
C GLU A 73 -20.69 -3.45 5.96
N ASP A 74 -21.63 -3.84 5.09
CA ASP A 74 -22.81 -4.60 5.50
C ASP A 74 -22.45 -6.04 5.91
N GLU A 75 -21.45 -6.64 5.28
CA GLU A 75 -20.94 -7.98 5.57
C GLU A 75 -19.92 -7.97 6.74
N ASN A 76 -19.19 -6.86 6.96
CA ASN A 76 -18.08 -6.71 7.91
C ASN A 76 -18.30 -5.51 8.83
N LYS A 77 -19.19 -5.66 9.82
CA LYS A 77 -19.68 -4.55 10.68
C LYS A 77 -18.60 -3.82 11.49
N ASP A 78 -17.47 -4.47 11.76
CA ASP A 78 -16.35 -3.92 12.53
C ASP A 78 -15.28 -3.27 11.64
N SER A 79 -15.47 -3.26 10.32
CA SER A 79 -14.55 -2.73 9.32
C SER A 79 -15.12 -1.49 8.62
N SER A 80 -14.26 -0.56 8.25
CA SER A 80 -14.68 0.67 7.57
C SER A 80 -13.80 1.03 6.37
N VAL A 81 -14.47 1.32 5.25
CA VAL A 81 -13.84 1.82 4.01
C VAL A 81 -14.48 3.15 3.63
N LYS A 82 -13.67 4.20 3.48
CA LYS A 82 -14.17 5.54 3.19
C LYS A 82 -13.67 6.06 1.85
N LEU A 83 -14.58 6.41 0.95
CA LEU A 83 -14.27 7.17 -0.24
C LEU A 83 -14.05 8.65 0.13
N ASN A 84 -12.79 9.13 0.09
CA ASN A 84 -12.44 10.50 0.43
C ASN A 84 -12.45 11.43 -0.79
N LYS A 85 -12.13 10.88 -1.97
CA LYS A 85 -12.05 11.63 -3.21
C LYS A 85 -12.39 10.72 -4.39
N PHE A 86 -13.16 11.28 -5.31
CA PHE A 86 -13.37 10.76 -6.64
C PHE A 86 -13.32 11.94 -7.62
N LYS A 87 -12.42 11.92 -8.58
CA LYS A 87 -12.27 13.02 -9.53
C LYS A 87 -11.67 12.53 -10.83
N VAL A 88 -12.29 12.94 -11.94
CA VAL A 88 -11.70 12.80 -13.27
C VAL A 88 -11.21 14.16 -13.74
N GLU A 89 -9.94 14.26 -14.07
CA GLU A 89 -9.32 15.47 -14.58
C GLU A 89 -8.10 15.16 -15.45
N ASN A 90 -7.88 15.92 -16.52
CA ASN A 90 -6.72 15.78 -17.41
C ASN A 90 -6.51 14.34 -17.91
N LYS A 91 -7.60 13.66 -18.29
CA LYS A 91 -7.60 12.24 -18.72
C LYS A 91 -7.03 11.27 -17.67
N LYS A 92 -7.16 11.62 -16.42
CA LYS A 92 -6.82 10.75 -15.28
C LYS A 92 -8.02 10.67 -14.34
N ILE A 93 -8.26 9.47 -13.82
CA ILE A 93 -9.10 9.29 -12.64
C ILE A 93 -8.25 9.28 -11.40
N LYS A 94 -8.75 9.91 -10.35
CA LYS A 94 -8.15 9.93 -9.02
C LYS A 94 -9.18 9.50 -8.00
N VAL A 95 -8.98 8.32 -7.42
CA VAL A 95 -9.80 7.78 -6.34
C VAL A 95 -8.95 7.70 -5.08
N ASN A 96 -9.48 8.14 -3.96
CA ASN A 96 -8.78 8.07 -2.68
C ASN A 96 -9.69 7.35 -1.68
N LEU A 97 -9.26 6.17 -1.26
CA LEU A 97 -9.95 5.31 -0.30
C LEU A 97 -9.14 5.25 0.99
N THR A 98 -9.82 5.24 2.12
CA THR A 98 -9.19 5.00 3.42
C THR A 98 -9.81 3.77 4.06
N TYR A 99 -8.96 2.88 4.51
CA TYR A 99 -9.25 1.63 5.21
C TYR A 99 -8.79 1.79 6.66
N ASP A 100 -9.59 1.36 7.61
CA ASP A 100 -9.28 1.50 9.05
C ASP A 100 -8.14 0.60 9.51
N SER A 101 -7.83 -0.49 8.79
CA SER A 101 -6.75 -1.42 9.08
C SER A 101 -6.14 -2.05 7.83
N ALA A 102 -5.01 -2.75 8.01
CA ALA A 102 -4.40 -3.57 6.96
C ALA A 102 -5.27 -4.79 6.60
N SER A 103 -6.00 -5.36 7.56
CA SER A 103 -6.96 -6.45 7.32
C SER A 103 -8.09 -5.98 6.40
N THR A 104 -8.72 -4.84 6.73
CA THR A 104 -9.76 -4.23 5.91
C THR A 104 -9.27 -3.94 4.48
N TYR A 105 -8.04 -3.42 4.34
CA TYR A 105 -7.42 -3.20 3.03
C TYR A 105 -7.19 -4.50 2.27
N SER A 106 -6.69 -5.53 2.95
CA SER A 106 -6.47 -6.87 2.40
C SER A 106 -7.76 -7.51 1.89
N GLU A 107 -8.78 -7.55 2.73
CA GLU A 107 -10.07 -8.19 2.44
C GLU A 107 -10.83 -7.46 1.33
N PHE A 108 -10.96 -6.13 1.43
CA PHE A 108 -11.69 -5.33 0.45
C PHE A 108 -11.09 -5.45 -0.95
N ASN A 109 -9.75 -5.45 -1.05
CA ASN A 109 -9.05 -5.53 -2.33
C ASN A 109 -8.72 -6.96 -2.76
N ASN A 110 -8.98 -7.97 -1.92
CA ASN A 110 -8.60 -9.37 -2.16
C ASN A 110 -7.11 -9.52 -2.49
N ILE A 111 -6.27 -8.95 -1.63
CA ILE A 111 -4.81 -8.98 -1.71
C ILE A 111 -4.24 -9.45 -0.37
N THR A 112 -2.93 -9.69 -0.30
CA THR A 112 -2.24 -9.87 0.97
C THR A 112 -1.75 -8.53 1.49
N ALA A 113 -2.23 -8.13 2.67
CA ALA A 113 -1.69 -7.00 3.43
C ALA A 113 -1.76 -7.30 4.93
N PHE A 114 -0.67 -7.02 5.65
CA PHE A 114 -0.56 -7.21 7.10
C PHE A 114 0.19 -6.04 7.73
N CYS A 115 -0.21 -5.66 8.93
CA CYS A 115 0.48 -4.66 9.75
C CYS A 115 0.45 -5.09 11.22
N GLY A 116 1.61 -5.40 11.80
CA GLY A 116 1.72 -5.87 13.19
C GLY A 116 3.15 -6.08 13.63
N THR A 117 3.35 -6.75 14.77
CA THR A 117 4.67 -7.21 15.19
C THR A 117 5.16 -8.35 14.32
N ILE A 118 6.47 -8.55 14.24
CA ILE A 118 7.07 -9.70 13.52
C ILE A 118 6.53 -11.01 14.11
N LEU A 119 6.46 -11.12 15.44
CA LEU A 119 5.92 -12.31 16.10
C LEU A 119 4.49 -12.62 15.63
N LYS A 120 3.63 -11.62 15.62
CA LYS A 120 2.24 -11.79 15.15
C LYS A 120 2.16 -12.19 13.67
N ALA A 121 3.03 -11.62 12.82
CA ALA A 121 3.10 -12.03 11.42
C ALA A 121 3.50 -13.51 11.27
N GLN A 122 4.46 -13.99 12.08
CA GLN A 122 4.85 -15.40 12.10
C GLN A 122 3.72 -16.31 12.60
N GLU A 123 2.98 -15.90 13.63
CA GLU A 123 1.78 -16.60 14.11
C GLU A 123 0.68 -16.71 13.03
N GLU A 124 0.55 -15.71 12.16
CA GLU A 124 -0.35 -15.70 11.02
C GLU A 124 0.20 -16.45 9.78
N GLY A 125 1.40 -17.04 9.90
CA GLY A 125 2.00 -17.91 8.87
C GLY A 125 2.85 -17.20 7.82
N PHE A 126 3.20 -15.92 8.03
CA PHE A 126 4.15 -15.25 7.15
C PHE A 126 5.57 -15.78 7.38
N SER A 127 6.23 -16.20 6.29
CA SER A 127 7.63 -16.60 6.33
C SER A 127 8.54 -15.38 6.33
N PHE A 128 9.65 -15.49 7.09
CA PHE A 128 10.73 -14.52 7.12
C PHE A 128 12.06 -15.15 6.68
N ASP A 129 11.98 -16.18 5.83
CA ASP A 129 13.14 -16.85 5.25
C ASP A 129 13.84 -15.90 4.28
N GLY A 130 15.03 -15.45 4.61
CA GLY A 130 15.80 -14.56 3.75
C GLY A 130 16.46 -13.42 4.50
N LYS A 131 17.09 -12.55 3.71
CA LYS A 131 17.77 -11.37 4.24
C LYS A 131 16.95 -10.11 3.97
N PHE A 132 17.01 -9.21 4.91
CA PHE A 132 16.40 -7.89 4.84
C PHE A 132 17.48 -6.82 4.70
N ASN A 133 17.39 -6.03 3.66
CA ASN A 133 18.32 -4.95 3.38
C ASN A 133 18.16 -3.82 4.39
N SER A 134 19.25 -3.41 5.03
CA SER A 134 19.26 -2.26 5.92
C SER A 134 19.14 -0.96 5.12
N THR A 135 18.36 -0.01 5.63
CA THR A 135 18.27 1.35 5.08
C THR A 135 19.37 2.29 5.60
N ASN A 136 20.32 1.78 6.41
CA ASN A 136 21.40 2.53 7.03
C ASN A 136 22.74 1.88 6.68
N ASP A 137 23.31 1.94 5.57
CA ASP A 137 24.64 1.46 5.17
C ASP A 137 25.24 0.28 6.02
N LYS A 138 24.35 -0.56 6.57
CA LYS A 138 24.69 -1.75 7.36
C LYS A 138 24.47 -2.98 6.48
N PRO A 139 25.13 -4.11 6.80
CA PRO A 139 24.84 -5.38 6.13
C PRO A 139 23.36 -5.76 6.22
N SER A 140 22.89 -6.53 5.23
CA SER A 140 21.58 -7.20 5.31
C SER A 140 21.58 -8.20 6.45
N VAL A 141 20.44 -8.39 7.09
CA VAL A 141 20.26 -9.24 8.27
C VAL A 141 19.14 -10.24 8.05
N THR A 142 19.20 -11.38 8.73
CA THR A 142 18.03 -12.25 8.93
C THR A 142 17.21 -11.77 10.12
N ILE A 143 16.02 -12.31 10.33
CA ILE A 143 15.18 -11.93 11.50
C ILE A 143 15.83 -12.35 12.81
N GLU A 144 16.51 -13.50 12.84
CA GLU A 144 17.20 -14.02 14.02
C GLU A 144 18.40 -13.15 14.42
N GLU A 145 19.00 -12.43 13.48
CA GLU A 145 20.11 -11.50 13.72
C GLU A 145 19.65 -10.13 14.25
N LEU A 146 18.33 -9.86 14.27
CA LEU A 146 17.78 -8.62 14.82
C LEU A 146 17.66 -8.71 16.34
N ASP A 147 18.58 -8.05 17.05
CA ASP A 147 18.48 -7.89 18.50
C ASP A 147 17.17 -7.19 18.89
N GLY A 148 16.42 -7.79 19.81
CA GLY A 148 15.12 -7.26 20.25
C GLY A 148 14.08 -7.31 19.12
N SER A 149 13.98 -8.44 18.42
CA SER A 149 13.02 -8.64 17.31
C SER A 149 11.55 -8.38 17.74
N GLU A 150 11.21 -8.55 19.00
CA GLU A 150 9.91 -8.24 19.59
C GLU A 150 9.56 -6.73 19.57
N GLU A 151 10.55 -5.85 19.46
CA GLU A 151 10.34 -4.40 19.35
C GLU A 151 10.02 -3.95 17.91
N TYR A 152 10.24 -4.86 16.93
CA TYR A 152 10.01 -4.51 15.54
C TYR A 152 8.58 -4.86 15.12
N SER A 153 8.07 -4.00 14.28
CA SER A 153 6.84 -4.21 13.53
C SER A 153 7.13 -4.36 12.06
N VAL A 154 6.24 -5.01 11.33
CA VAL A 154 6.34 -5.21 9.89
C VAL A 154 5.05 -4.80 9.20
N TYR A 155 5.18 -4.22 8.03
CA TYR A 155 4.13 -4.13 7.04
C TYR A 155 4.45 -5.07 5.89
N ILE A 156 3.51 -5.94 5.54
CA ILE A 156 3.64 -6.93 4.46
C ILE A 156 2.61 -6.62 3.40
N LEU A 157 2.99 -6.68 2.13
CA LEU A 157 2.14 -6.30 1.01
C LEU A 157 2.45 -7.15 -0.22
N SER A 158 1.42 -7.66 -0.91
CA SER A 158 1.57 -8.35 -2.21
C SER A 158 1.50 -7.42 -3.41
N GLU A 159 1.05 -6.17 -3.23
CA GLU A 159 0.92 -5.21 -4.33
C GLU A 159 2.23 -4.52 -4.68
N LYS A 160 2.42 -4.23 -5.96
CA LYS A 160 3.64 -3.62 -6.53
C LYS A 160 3.52 -2.09 -6.62
N GLU A 161 2.99 -1.50 -5.56
CA GLU A 161 2.69 -0.09 -5.50
C GLU A 161 3.81 0.71 -4.83
N LYS A 162 3.78 2.02 -5.05
CA LYS A 162 4.56 2.95 -4.24
C LYS A 162 3.94 3.03 -2.85
N VAL A 163 4.76 2.89 -1.82
CA VAL A 163 4.33 2.96 -0.41
C VAL A 163 4.95 4.17 0.27
N ASN A 164 4.14 4.96 0.95
CA ASN A 164 4.59 6.03 1.84
C ASN A 164 4.16 5.72 3.27
N THR A 165 5.09 5.85 4.22
CA THR A 165 4.86 5.55 5.63
C THR A 165 5.08 6.76 6.53
N GLU A 166 4.41 6.82 7.68
CA GLU A 166 4.70 7.80 8.72
C GLU A 166 5.88 7.42 9.61
N PHE A 167 6.24 6.15 9.65
CA PHE A 167 7.42 5.64 10.35
C PHE A 167 8.63 5.57 9.41
N LYS A 168 9.83 5.41 9.99
CA LYS A 168 11.04 5.13 9.22
C LYS A 168 11.16 3.62 8.99
N ILE A 169 11.27 3.22 7.74
CA ILE A 169 11.62 1.85 7.36
C ILE A 169 13.08 1.64 7.73
N LEU A 170 13.38 0.61 8.51
CA LEU A 170 14.72 0.27 8.98
C LEU A 170 15.34 -0.85 8.15
N TYR A 171 14.52 -1.83 7.76
CA TYR A 171 14.89 -2.93 6.89
C TYR A 171 13.76 -3.22 5.90
N ALA A 172 14.11 -3.78 4.76
CA ALA A 172 13.14 -4.17 3.73
C ALA A 172 13.59 -5.44 3.01
N SER A 173 12.65 -6.21 2.47
CA SER A 173 12.93 -7.35 1.61
C SER A 173 13.66 -6.92 0.32
N GLU A 174 14.31 -7.86 -0.36
CA GLU A 174 15.17 -7.59 -1.52
C GLU A 174 14.42 -6.95 -2.69
N ASN A 175 13.12 -7.26 -2.85
CA ASN A 175 12.24 -6.70 -3.88
C ASN A 175 11.78 -5.26 -3.59
N VAL A 176 12.29 -4.61 -2.53
CA VAL A 176 11.88 -3.27 -2.11
C VAL A 176 13.03 -2.29 -2.17
N LYS A 177 12.85 -1.18 -2.88
CA LYS A 177 13.78 -0.05 -2.87
C LYS A 177 13.24 1.06 -1.97
N VAL A 178 13.94 1.33 -0.88
CA VAL A 178 13.62 2.41 0.07
C VAL A 178 14.39 3.68 -0.32
N SER A 179 13.72 4.82 -0.31
CA SER A 179 14.33 6.13 -0.60
C SER A 179 15.10 6.69 0.60
N ASP A 180 15.94 7.70 0.36
CA ASP A 180 16.83 8.32 1.38
C ASP A 180 16.07 8.87 2.59
N ASN A 181 14.81 9.30 2.41
CA ASN A 181 13.95 9.76 3.51
C ASN A 181 13.49 8.62 4.43
N LYS A 182 13.72 7.35 4.04
CA LYS A 182 13.33 6.12 4.75
C LYS A 182 11.82 5.97 5.01
N LYS A 183 11.01 6.74 4.31
CA LYS A 183 9.54 6.74 4.45
C LYS A 183 8.81 6.45 3.15
N THR A 184 9.55 6.28 2.09
CA THR A 184 9.01 5.94 0.78
C THR A 184 9.67 4.67 0.29
N ALA A 185 8.88 3.71 -0.13
CA ALA A 185 9.31 2.46 -0.74
C ALA A 185 8.69 2.31 -2.12
N VAL A 186 9.42 1.67 -3.02
CA VAL A 186 8.94 1.22 -4.32
C VAL A 186 9.17 -0.29 -4.38
N ILE A 187 8.12 -1.03 -4.67
CA ILE A 187 8.14 -2.50 -4.74
C ILE A 187 8.38 -2.90 -6.20
N SER A 188 9.31 -3.82 -6.44
CA SER A 188 9.65 -4.30 -7.78
C SER A 188 8.57 -5.23 -8.35
N ASP A 189 8.39 -5.19 -9.68
CA ASP A 189 7.47 -6.08 -10.42
C ASP A 189 8.13 -7.39 -10.89
N GLU A 190 9.41 -7.63 -10.53
CA GLU A 190 10.18 -8.76 -11.08
C GLU A 190 9.65 -10.15 -10.69
N ASP A 191 8.92 -10.25 -9.56
CA ASP A 191 8.27 -11.47 -9.11
C ASP A 191 6.84 -11.17 -8.64
N GLU A 192 5.85 -11.59 -9.44
CA GLU A 192 4.43 -11.34 -9.17
C GLU A 192 3.93 -11.98 -7.85
N ASN A 193 4.59 -13.03 -7.37
CA ASN A 193 4.17 -13.76 -6.17
C ASN A 193 4.95 -13.34 -4.92
N SER A 194 5.98 -12.50 -5.04
CA SER A 194 6.77 -12.09 -3.90
C SER A 194 6.03 -11.08 -3.02
N LEU A 195 6.08 -11.32 -1.70
CA LEU A 195 5.62 -10.35 -0.71
C LEU A 195 6.72 -9.30 -0.46
N ALA A 196 6.30 -8.06 -0.27
CA ALA A 196 7.17 -6.98 0.18
C ALA A 196 7.07 -6.81 1.69
N TYR A 197 8.20 -6.74 2.37
CA TYR A 197 8.29 -6.56 3.82
C TYR A 197 8.96 -5.23 4.14
N LEU A 198 8.31 -4.40 4.94
CA LEU A 198 8.83 -3.14 5.44
C LEU A 198 8.92 -3.23 6.97
N ILE A 199 10.13 -3.33 7.53
CA ILE A 199 10.37 -3.52 8.96
C ILE A 199 10.72 -2.17 9.60
N TYR A 200 10.09 -1.87 10.73
CA TYR A 200 10.21 -0.60 11.45
C TYR A 200 10.10 -0.78 12.96
N LYS A 201 10.42 0.26 13.73
CA LYS A 201 10.09 0.37 15.16
C LYS A 201 9.03 1.45 15.37
N LYS A 202 8.06 1.16 16.24
CA LYS A 202 7.04 2.13 16.66
C LYS A 202 7.59 3.20 17.58
#